data_5acb3e4216957b12b6235ac11beb8e7a
#
_entry.id   5acb3e4216957b12b6235ac11beb8e7a
#
_cell.length_a   1.000
_cell.length_b   1.000
_cell.length_c   1.000
_cell.angle_alpha   90.00
_cell.angle_beta   90.00
_cell.angle_gamma   90.00
#
_symmetry.space_group_name_H-M   'P 1'
#
loop_
_entity.id
_entity.type
_entity.pdbx_description
1 polymer ?
#
loop_
_entity_poly.entity_id
_entity_poly.type
_entity_poly.pdbx_seq_one_letter_code
_entity_poly.pdbx_strand_id
1 'polypeptide(L)'
;ENCGQRSVPASMLVNRGIGLTCVCVLRRFGCPPQFLSVLRAFHDGMTARVSFGGELSDPFEVLVGVKQGCVLAPVIFNLFLVAVTLFFRSNIQTSDGVPFNFRLDGNLFNLRRLQAKTKTSLDNIFDLQYADDAALPSHTPQGLQRGLAGLDDAYQRAGLSINTKKTVIMTTPVGTDPSTHPVITVQGHPLEAVKQFTYLGTVITSDLDLSIEIQNRIRQASAAFGRLTQRVFNNHSLSTSTKVAVYKAICVSTMLYGSEAWTPYQRHIKTLEQYHIRCLQRILGLRWWHRIPHVEIRKRANIQSAEVLMLQRQLRWVGHVIRMPSDRLPHRLLYGELVHGERGVGRPFKRFSDHIKATLRRCDISPASLEFLASDRDAWNLACKEGLARLAAQTERVAQERKARRTAAASSAPSGPSCPHCGRVCASDFGLRSHLRKHR
;
A
#
# COMPACT_ATOMS: atom_id res chain seq x y z
N GLU A 1 -8.75 -20.35 -24.55
CA GLU A 1 -8.29 -20.14 -25.93
C GLU A 1 -7.02 -19.31 -25.87
N ASN A 2 -5.92 -19.87 -26.38
CA ASN A 2 -4.59 -19.29 -26.43
C ASN A 2 -4.64 -17.92 -27.12
N CYS A 3 -4.54 -16.86 -26.34
CA CYS A 3 -4.19 -15.53 -26.86
C CYS A 3 -2.69 -15.59 -27.22
N GLY A 4 -2.40 -16.08 -28.41
CA GLY A 4 -1.03 -16.15 -28.95
C GLY A 4 -0.39 -14.80 -28.80
N GLN A 5 0.86 -14.78 -28.32
CA GLN A 5 1.75 -13.63 -28.23
C GLN A 5 1.76 -12.88 -29.57
N ARG A 6 0.87 -11.90 -29.73
CA ARG A 6 0.90 -11.01 -30.90
C ARG A 6 1.96 -9.96 -30.62
N SER A 7 3.18 -10.20 -31.07
CA SER A 7 4.22 -9.19 -31.07
C SER A 7 3.74 -7.93 -31.79
N VAL A 8 3.91 -6.76 -31.17
CA VAL A 8 3.66 -5.48 -31.80
C VAL A 8 4.92 -5.12 -32.61
N PRO A 9 4.87 -5.04 -33.95
CA PRO A 9 6.07 -4.74 -34.74
C PRO A 9 6.51 -3.30 -34.48
N ALA A 10 7.83 -3.09 -34.40
CA ALA A 10 8.48 -1.81 -34.17
C ALA A 10 8.00 -0.69 -35.13
N SER A 11 7.64 -1.02 -36.37
CA SER A 11 7.10 -0.11 -37.36
C SER A 11 5.76 0.55 -37.00
N MET A 12 5.05 0.01 -36.00
CA MET A 12 3.76 0.57 -35.54
C MET A 12 3.90 1.67 -34.50
N LEU A 13 5.04 1.75 -33.83
CA LEU A 13 5.31 2.77 -32.78
C LEU A 13 6.06 4.01 -33.36
N VAL A 14 6.27 4.07 -34.66
CA VAL A 14 7.00 5.17 -35.30
C VAL A 14 6.20 6.47 -35.24
N ASN A 15 6.79 7.42 -34.64
CA ASN A 15 6.60 8.87 -34.47
C ASN A 15 5.60 9.57 -35.44
N ARG A 16 4.31 9.33 -35.30
CA ARG A 16 3.23 9.99 -36.08
C ARG A 16 2.16 10.58 -35.15
N GLY A 17 2.56 11.26 -34.07
CA GLY A 17 1.61 11.80 -33.09
C GLY A 17 0.74 10.72 -32.40
N ILE A 18 0.41 10.90 -31.14
CA ILE A 18 -0.32 9.91 -30.34
C ILE A 18 -1.68 9.52 -31.00
N GLY A 19 -2.33 10.43 -31.72
CA GLY A 19 -3.62 10.19 -32.39
C GLY A 19 -3.57 9.06 -33.44
N LEU A 20 -2.66 9.14 -34.40
CA LEU A 20 -2.52 8.13 -35.47
C LEU A 20 -1.93 6.81 -34.97
N THR A 21 -0.98 6.86 -34.04
CA THR A 21 -0.38 5.68 -33.43
C THR A 21 -1.44 4.93 -32.58
N CYS A 22 -2.28 5.64 -31.81
CA CYS A 22 -3.37 5.04 -31.07
C CYS A 22 -4.37 4.31 -31.98
N VAL A 23 -4.75 4.91 -33.13
CA VAL A 23 -5.68 4.26 -34.08
C VAL A 23 -5.10 2.96 -34.64
N CYS A 24 -3.81 2.93 -34.95
CA CYS A 24 -3.13 1.71 -35.41
C CYS A 24 -3.10 0.63 -34.33
N VAL A 25 -2.81 0.99 -33.09
CA VAL A 25 -2.82 0.10 -31.92
C VAL A 25 -4.24 -0.46 -31.69
N LEU A 26 -5.24 0.39 -31.66
CA LEU A 26 -6.64 -0.02 -31.44
C LEU A 26 -7.14 -0.95 -32.54
N ARG A 27 -6.78 -0.71 -33.80
CA ARG A 27 -7.08 -1.63 -34.93
C ARG A 27 -6.48 -3.00 -34.68
N ARG A 28 -5.26 -3.08 -34.19
CA ARG A 28 -4.57 -4.34 -33.87
C ARG A 28 -5.23 -5.08 -32.71
N PHE A 29 -5.79 -4.36 -31.76
CA PHE A 29 -6.60 -4.93 -30.67
C PHE A 29 -8.02 -5.33 -31.09
N GLY A 30 -8.38 -5.17 -32.37
CA GLY A 30 -9.67 -5.61 -32.90
C GLY A 30 -10.79 -4.59 -32.79
N CYS A 31 -10.48 -3.32 -32.59
CA CYS A 31 -11.52 -2.28 -32.59
C CYS A 31 -12.22 -2.18 -33.96
N PRO A 32 -13.57 -2.11 -34.01
CA PRO A 32 -14.33 -1.99 -35.24
C PRO A 32 -13.94 -0.76 -36.05
N PRO A 33 -13.92 -0.83 -37.40
CA PRO A 33 -13.56 0.31 -38.24
C PRO A 33 -14.43 1.57 -38.04
N GLN A 34 -15.70 1.39 -37.77
CA GLN A 34 -16.63 2.50 -37.48
C GLN A 34 -16.21 3.24 -36.19
N PHE A 35 -15.85 2.51 -35.13
CA PHE A 35 -15.38 3.12 -33.90
C PHE A 35 -14.05 3.88 -34.10
N LEU A 36 -13.15 3.32 -34.92
CA LEU A 36 -11.89 3.98 -35.26
C LEU A 36 -12.10 5.27 -36.07
N SER A 37 -13.10 5.31 -36.97
CA SER A 37 -13.42 6.52 -37.73
C SER A 37 -13.98 7.63 -36.83
N VAL A 38 -14.83 7.29 -35.87
CA VAL A 38 -15.34 8.24 -34.86
C VAL A 38 -14.20 8.77 -33.99
N LEU A 39 -13.30 7.91 -33.53
CA LEU A 39 -12.14 8.35 -32.74
C LEU A 39 -11.24 9.30 -33.55
N ARG A 40 -11.02 9.04 -34.83
CA ARG A 40 -10.28 9.96 -35.71
C ARG A 40 -10.98 11.31 -35.81
N ALA A 41 -12.29 11.34 -36.05
CA ALA A 41 -13.05 12.57 -36.16
C ALA A 41 -12.98 13.44 -34.89
N PHE A 42 -12.77 12.86 -33.71
CA PHE A 42 -12.56 13.61 -32.47
C PHE A 42 -11.16 14.19 -32.30
N HIS A 43 -10.15 13.68 -33.02
CA HIS A 43 -8.75 14.10 -32.85
C HIS A 43 -8.19 14.84 -34.07
N ASP A 44 -8.72 14.57 -35.26
CA ASP A 44 -8.28 15.25 -36.48
C ASP A 44 -8.75 16.71 -36.46
N GLY A 45 -7.81 17.66 -36.54
CA GLY A 45 -8.09 19.10 -36.48
C GLY A 45 -8.54 19.61 -35.11
N MET A 46 -8.20 18.88 -34.03
CA MET A 46 -8.55 19.30 -32.67
C MET A 46 -7.86 20.61 -32.29
N THR A 47 -8.63 21.60 -31.88
CA THR A 47 -8.11 22.88 -31.37
C THR A 47 -8.47 23.07 -29.90
N ALA A 48 -7.67 23.83 -29.18
CA ALA A 48 -7.92 24.20 -27.79
C ALA A 48 -7.81 25.74 -27.62
N ARG A 49 -8.46 26.26 -26.55
CA ARG A 49 -8.35 27.65 -26.10
C ARG A 49 -8.13 27.66 -24.60
N VAL A 50 -7.33 28.57 -24.10
CA VAL A 50 -7.16 28.82 -22.67
C VAL A 50 -8.19 29.82 -22.19
N SER A 51 -8.91 29.49 -21.11
CA SER A 51 -9.81 30.45 -20.43
C SER A 51 -9.10 31.01 -19.20
N PHE A 52 -8.94 32.31 -19.13
CA PHE A 52 -8.35 33.01 -18.01
C PHE A 52 -9.10 34.33 -17.74
N GLY A 53 -9.52 34.57 -16.52
CA GLY A 53 -10.23 35.80 -16.12
C GLY A 53 -11.57 36.06 -16.84
N GLY A 54 -12.18 35.04 -17.49
CA GLY A 54 -13.41 35.17 -18.29
C GLY A 54 -13.14 35.41 -19.77
N GLU A 55 -11.91 35.60 -20.19
CA GLU A 55 -11.49 35.76 -21.59
C GLU A 55 -10.97 34.42 -22.15
N LEU A 56 -11.08 34.24 -23.47
CA LEU A 56 -10.57 33.07 -24.21
C LEU A 56 -9.42 33.50 -25.10
N SER A 57 -8.34 32.72 -25.10
CA SER A 57 -7.23 32.89 -26.03
C SER A 57 -7.65 32.59 -27.48
N ASP A 58 -6.80 32.94 -28.44
CA ASP A 58 -6.91 32.41 -29.79
C ASP A 58 -6.79 30.88 -29.79
N PRO A 59 -7.47 30.20 -30.76
CA PRO A 59 -7.40 28.76 -30.87
C PRO A 59 -6.00 28.31 -31.29
N PHE A 60 -5.48 27.26 -30.68
CA PHE A 60 -4.24 26.61 -31.11
C PHE A 60 -4.49 25.12 -31.34
N GLU A 61 -3.75 24.54 -32.29
CA GLU A 61 -3.89 23.14 -32.66
C GLU A 61 -3.33 22.22 -31.56
N VAL A 62 -4.05 21.12 -31.27
CA VAL A 62 -3.62 20.06 -30.38
C VAL A 62 -3.23 18.84 -31.20
N LEU A 63 -1.93 18.72 -31.48
CA LEU A 63 -1.40 17.71 -32.39
C LEU A 63 -1.11 16.36 -31.68
N VAL A 64 -0.98 16.37 -30.35
CA VAL A 64 -0.53 15.22 -29.57
C VAL A 64 -1.33 15.08 -28.29
N GLY A 65 -1.60 13.83 -27.89
CA GLY A 65 -2.21 13.51 -26.62
C GLY A 65 -3.72 13.24 -26.69
N VAL A 66 -4.31 13.07 -25.53
CA VAL A 66 -5.76 12.87 -25.32
C VAL A 66 -6.27 13.91 -24.35
N LYS A 67 -7.50 14.40 -24.55
CA LYS A 67 -8.09 15.44 -23.70
C LYS A 67 -8.27 14.94 -22.26
N GLN A 68 -7.61 15.59 -21.30
CA GLN A 68 -7.81 15.32 -19.88
C GLN A 68 -9.27 15.62 -19.49
N GLY A 69 -9.91 14.68 -18.76
CA GLY A 69 -11.33 14.78 -18.39
C GLY A 69 -12.29 14.17 -19.41
N CYS A 70 -11.83 13.73 -20.58
CA CYS A 70 -12.64 12.94 -21.51
C CYS A 70 -12.83 11.52 -20.95
N VAL A 71 -14.04 10.97 -21.09
CA VAL A 71 -14.38 9.61 -20.61
C VAL A 71 -13.56 8.52 -21.31
N LEU A 72 -13.23 8.71 -22.59
CA LEU A 72 -12.49 7.75 -23.41
C LEU A 72 -10.97 7.85 -23.21
N ALA A 73 -10.46 9.02 -22.84
CA ALA A 73 -9.02 9.28 -22.76
C ALA A 73 -8.25 8.28 -21.87
N PRO A 74 -8.69 7.92 -20.66
CA PRO A 74 -7.98 6.95 -19.82
C PRO A 74 -7.92 5.55 -20.46
N VAL A 75 -8.98 5.13 -21.14
CA VAL A 75 -9.04 3.81 -21.79
C VAL A 75 -8.11 3.75 -22.99
N ILE A 76 -8.13 4.79 -23.85
CA ILE A 76 -7.27 4.88 -25.03
C ILE A 76 -5.79 4.93 -24.61
N PHE A 77 -5.48 5.75 -23.61
CA PHE A 77 -4.11 5.87 -23.07
C PHE A 77 -3.62 4.55 -22.47
N ASN A 78 -4.45 3.84 -21.71
CA ASN A 78 -4.08 2.53 -21.15
C ASN A 78 -3.85 1.49 -22.26
N LEU A 79 -4.68 1.43 -23.30
CA LEU A 79 -4.48 0.52 -24.42
C LEU A 79 -3.20 0.83 -25.20
N PHE A 80 -2.88 2.11 -25.36
CA PHE A 80 -1.63 2.56 -25.93
C PHE A 80 -0.42 2.11 -25.09
N LEU A 81 -0.44 2.34 -23.77
CA LEU A 81 0.60 1.88 -22.86
C LEU A 81 0.74 0.35 -22.84
N VAL A 82 -0.35 -0.41 -22.95
CA VAL A 82 -0.28 -1.87 -23.09
C VAL A 82 0.51 -2.27 -24.34
N ALA A 83 0.31 -1.60 -25.47
CA ALA A 83 1.08 -1.88 -26.68
C ALA A 83 2.57 -1.56 -26.51
N VAL A 84 2.90 -0.43 -25.88
CA VAL A 84 4.28 -0.05 -25.55
C VAL A 84 4.92 -1.07 -24.61
N THR A 85 4.20 -1.51 -23.58
CA THR A 85 4.66 -2.54 -22.64
C THR A 85 4.87 -3.90 -23.31
N LEU A 86 4.01 -4.31 -24.23
CA LEU A 86 4.17 -5.54 -25.01
C LEU A 86 5.43 -5.48 -25.88
N PHE A 87 5.71 -4.34 -26.52
CA PHE A 87 6.95 -4.10 -27.27
C PHE A 87 8.17 -4.15 -26.35
N PHE A 88 8.15 -3.48 -25.23
CA PHE A 88 9.21 -3.55 -24.21
C PHE A 88 9.49 -5.00 -23.80
N ARG A 89 8.45 -5.76 -23.42
CA ARG A 89 8.58 -7.14 -22.96
C ARG A 89 9.08 -8.12 -24.03
N SER A 90 8.87 -7.82 -25.31
CA SER A 90 9.42 -8.66 -26.41
C SER A 90 10.94 -8.52 -26.59
N ASN A 91 11.54 -7.45 -26.02
CA ASN A 91 12.95 -7.13 -26.17
C ASN A 91 13.76 -7.25 -24.88
N ILE A 92 13.12 -7.61 -23.76
CA ILE A 92 13.78 -7.78 -22.46
C ILE A 92 14.14 -9.26 -22.22
N GLN A 93 15.29 -9.49 -21.56
CA GLN A 93 15.69 -10.84 -21.17
C GLN A 93 14.99 -11.28 -19.89
N THR A 94 14.71 -12.57 -19.76
CA THR A 94 14.08 -13.15 -18.56
C THR A 94 14.91 -12.94 -17.29
N SER A 95 16.24 -12.81 -17.43
CA SER A 95 17.18 -12.52 -16.34
C SER A 95 17.10 -11.10 -15.79
N ASP A 96 16.45 -10.18 -16.48
CA ASP A 96 16.44 -8.75 -16.13
C ASP A 96 15.34 -8.40 -15.12
N GLY A 97 14.33 -9.24 -15.01
CA GLY A 97 13.24 -9.09 -14.05
C GLY A 97 13.53 -9.69 -12.66
N VAL A 98 12.51 -9.69 -11.82
CA VAL A 98 12.53 -10.37 -10.52
C VAL A 98 11.78 -11.69 -10.63
N PRO A 99 12.49 -12.85 -10.69
CA PRO A 99 11.86 -14.15 -10.80
C PRO A 99 11.22 -14.58 -9.47
N PHE A 100 10.04 -15.16 -9.55
CA PHE A 100 9.37 -15.79 -8.42
C PHE A 100 8.72 -17.12 -8.81
N ASN A 101 8.80 -18.08 -7.90
CA ASN A 101 8.13 -19.36 -8.02
C ASN A 101 6.74 -19.28 -7.39
N PHE A 102 5.75 -19.83 -8.04
CA PHE A 102 4.39 -19.92 -7.50
C PHE A 102 3.74 -21.26 -7.79
N ARG A 103 2.76 -21.63 -6.99
CA ARG A 103 1.95 -22.80 -7.14
C ARG A 103 0.55 -22.55 -6.62
N LEU A 104 -0.46 -22.63 -7.48
CA LEU A 104 -1.83 -22.22 -7.18
C LEU A 104 -2.67 -23.33 -6.52
N ASP A 105 -2.25 -24.59 -6.61
CA ASP A 105 -2.92 -25.69 -5.93
C ASP A 105 -2.47 -25.79 -4.46
N GLY A 106 -3.38 -26.19 -3.59
CA GLY A 106 -3.13 -26.42 -2.18
C GLY A 106 -3.15 -25.13 -1.32
N ASN A 107 -2.92 -25.33 -0.03
CA ASN A 107 -3.09 -24.30 1.00
C ASN A 107 -1.99 -23.23 0.94
N LEU A 108 -2.37 -21.95 0.99
CA LEU A 108 -1.49 -20.78 1.00
C LEU A 108 -0.34 -20.88 2.03
N PHE A 109 -0.62 -21.42 3.21
CA PHE A 109 0.36 -21.47 4.31
C PHE A 109 1.25 -22.71 4.31
N ASN A 110 1.09 -23.61 3.35
CA ASN A 110 1.97 -24.78 3.17
C ASN A 110 3.10 -24.43 2.19
N LEU A 111 4.15 -23.77 2.66
CA LEU A 111 5.28 -23.35 1.84
C LEU A 111 6.11 -24.54 1.28
N ARG A 112 6.07 -25.72 1.93
CA ARG A 112 6.77 -26.94 1.43
C ARG A 112 6.31 -27.34 0.03
N ARG A 113 5.07 -27.00 -0.34
CA ARG A 113 4.54 -27.25 -1.70
C ARG A 113 5.35 -26.56 -2.81
N LEU A 114 6.02 -25.42 -2.50
CA LEU A 114 6.86 -24.69 -3.44
C LEU A 114 8.21 -25.38 -3.70
N GLN A 115 8.57 -26.43 -2.95
CA GLN A 115 9.78 -27.23 -3.15
C GLN A 115 9.61 -28.31 -4.23
N ALA A 116 8.38 -28.58 -4.67
CA ALA A 116 8.08 -29.59 -5.68
C ALA A 116 8.36 -29.05 -7.09
N LYS A 117 9.54 -29.37 -7.64
CA LYS A 117 10.03 -28.87 -8.95
C LYS A 117 9.07 -29.08 -10.12
N THR A 118 8.32 -30.18 -10.15
CA THR A 118 7.42 -30.53 -11.26
C THR A 118 6.06 -29.83 -11.25
N LYS A 119 5.67 -29.21 -10.14
CA LYS A 119 4.35 -28.58 -9.94
C LYS A 119 4.45 -27.08 -9.67
N THR A 120 5.64 -26.54 -9.66
CA THR A 120 5.91 -25.12 -9.40
C THR A 120 6.13 -24.41 -10.73
N SER A 121 5.41 -23.32 -10.94
CA SER A 121 5.58 -22.44 -12.10
C SER A 121 6.50 -21.30 -11.75
N LEU A 122 7.27 -20.83 -12.75
CA LEU A 122 8.15 -19.67 -12.67
C LEU A 122 7.52 -18.51 -13.44
N ASP A 123 7.54 -17.32 -12.87
CA ASP A 123 7.16 -16.07 -13.53
C ASP A 123 8.14 -14.95 -13.14
N ASN A 124 8.14 -13.85 -13.90
CA ASN A 124 9.03 -12.72 -13.69
C ASN A 124 8.25 -11.41 -13.59
N ILE A 125 8.69 -10.55 -12.69
CA ILE A 125 8.20 -9.16 -12.60
C ILE A 125 9.22 -8.28 -13.31
N PHE A 126 8.86 -7.73 -14.47
CA PHE A 126 9.71 -6.81 -15.23
C PHE A 126 9.38 -5.36 -14.96
N ASP A 127 8.10 -5.07 -14.82
CA ASP A 127 7.57 -3.73 -14.66
C ASP A 127 6.28 -3.75 -13.84
N LEU A 128 6.04 -2.66 -13.14
CA LEU A 128 4.78 -2.34 -12.48
C LEU A 128 4.37 -0.96 -13.00
N GLN A 129 3.30 -0.89 -13.79
CA GLN A 129 2.85 0.35 -14.41
C GLN A 129 1.46 0.75 -13.92
N TYR A 130 1.29 2.03 -13.69
CA TYR A 130 -0.01 2.64 -13.40
C TYR A 130 -0.08 4.01 -14.06
N ALA A 131 -0.86 4.11 -15.14
CA ALA A 131 -0.89 5.27 -16.02
C ALA A 131 0.53 5.63 -16.49
N ASP A 132 1.01 6.84 -16.20
CA ASP A 132 2.34 7.34 -16.53
C ASP A 132 3.44 6.92 -15.52
N ASP A 133 3.05 6.41 -14.35
CA ASP A 133 4.00 5.96 -13.34
C ASP A 133 4.47 4.52 -13.64
N ALA A 134 5.78 4.31 -13.78
CA ALA A 134 6.39 3.00 -13.98
C ALA A 134 7.45 2.71 -12.90
N ALA A 135 7.47 1.47 -12.39
CA ALA A 135 8.52 0.96 -11.52
C ALA A 135 9.12 -0.31 -12.13
N LEU A 136 10.44 -0.35 -12.26
CA LEU A 136 11.20 -1.46 -12.81
C LEU A 136 11.98 -2.13 -11.68
N PRO A 137 11.55 -3.31 -11.21
CA PRO A 137 12.34 -4.11 -10.26
C PRO A 137 13.36 -4.97 -10.98
N SER A 138 14.56 -5.09 -10.41
CA SER A 138 15.59 -6.03 -10.87
C SER A 138 16.43 -6.51 -9.69
N HIS A 139 17.02 -7.71 -9.79
CA HIS A 139 17.97 -8.22 -8.80
C HIS A 139 19.40 -7.70 -9.00
N THR A 140 19.73 -7.22 -10.20
CA THR A 140 21.08 -6.78 -10.54
C THR A 140 21.08 -5.39 -11.15
N PRO A 141 22.14 -4.58 -10.91
CA PRO A 141 22.28 -3.27 -11.55
C PRO A 141 22.31 -3.36 -13.09
N GLN A 142 22.96 -4.38 -13.62
CA GLN A 142 23.05 -4.60 -15.07
C GLN A 142 21.68 -4.95 -15.67
N GLY A 143 20.89 -5.79 -14.99
CA GLY A 143 19.50 -6.09 -15.40
C GLY A 143 18.62 -4.85 -15.36
N LEU A 144 18.76 -4.02 -14.31
CA LEU A 144 18.03 -2.75 -14.21
C LEU A 144 18.42 -1.79 -15.33
N GLN A 145 19.73 -1.67 -15.65
CA GLN A 145 20.19 -0.80 -16.74
C GLN A 145 19.65 -1.26 -18.09
N ARG A 146 19.68 -2.59 -18.40
CA ARG A 146 19.10 -3.12 -19.64
C ARG A 146 17.60 -2.93 -19.70
N GLY A 147 16.89 -3.23 -18.60
CA GLY A 147 15.44 -3.02 -18.50
C GLY A 147 15.05 -1.57 -18.74
N LEU A 148 15.79 -0.64 -18.14
CA LEU A 148 15.53 0.79 -18.29
C LEU A 148 15.83 1.28 -19.71
N ALA A 149 16.93 0.83 -20.34
CA ALA A 149 17.25 1.15 -21.72
C ALA A 149 16.19 0.60 -22.71
N GLY A 150 15.70 -0.63 -22.47
CA GLY A 150 14.62 -1.22 -23.27
C GLY A 150 13.29 -0.47 -23.12
N LEU A 151 12.96 0.01 -21.90
CA LEU A 151 11.78 0.83 -21.69
C LEU A 151 11.90 2.21 -22.34
N ASP A 152 13.08 2.84 -22.26
CA ASP A 152 13.34 4.12 -22.90
C ASP A 152 13.22 4.02 -24.44
N ASP A 153 13.78 2.97 -25.07
CA ASP A 153 13.60 2.70 -26.50
C ASP A 153 12.11 2.53 -26.87
N ALA A 154 11.37 1.75 -26.07
CA ALA A 154 9.94 1.56 -26.30
C ALA A 154 9.15 2.87 -26.19
N TYR A 155 9.46 3.70 -25.21
CA TYR A 155 8.83 5.01 -25.02
C TYR A 155 9.20 5.99 -26.15
N GLN A 156 10.46 6.08 -26.53
CA GLN A 156 10.90 6.97 -27.62
C GLN A 156 10.22 6.60 -28.94
N ARG A 157 10.12 5.31 -29.28
CA ARG A 157 9.38 4.84 -30.47
C ARG A 157 7.90 5.19 -30.41
N ALA A 158 7.34 5.27 -29.23
CA ALA A 158 5.96 5.67 -28.99
C ALA A 158 5.75 7.20 -28.92
N GLY A 159 6.82 7.99 -29.07
CA GLY A 159 6.76 9.45 -28.93
C GLY A 159 6.68 9.93 -27.48
N LEU A 160 7.00 9.07 -26.51
CA LEU A 160 7.10 9.40 -25.09
C LEU A 160 8.56 9.57 -24.68
N SER A 161 8.81 10.29 -23.60
CA SER A 161 10.14 10.47 -23.02
C SER A 161 10.13 10.23 -21.52
N ILE A 162 11.19 9.60 -21.00
CA ILE A 162 11.38 9.43 -19.56
C ILE A 162 11.84 10.76 -18.95
N ASN A 163 11.15 11.20 -17.89
CA ASN A 163 11.56 12.40 -17.16
C ASN A 163 12.69 12.07 -16.17
N THR A 164 13.93 12.31 -16.59
CA THR A 164 15.13 12.00 -15.79
C THR A 164 15.21 12.73 -14.45
N LYS A 165 14.58 13.90 -14.33
CA LYS A 165 14.53 14.66 -13.06
C LYS A 165 13.59 14.08 -12.03
N LYS A 166 12.57 13.30 -12.45
CA LYS A 166 11.59 12.63 -11.57
C LYS A 166 11.91 11.16 -11.38
N THR A 167 12.73 10.57 -12.26
CA THR A 167 13.09 9.16 -12.18
C THR A 167 14.24 8.99 -11.21
N VAL A 168 14.07 8.11 -10.23
CA VAL A 168 15.04 7.86 -9.16
C VAL A 168 15.32 6.37 -9.04
N ILE A 169 16.46 6.03 -8.42
CA ILE A 169 16.85 4.65 -8.13
C ILE A 169 16.81 4.43 -6.64
N MET A 170 16.28 3.28 -6.22
CA MET A 170 16.37 2.84 -4.84
C MET A 170 16.93 1.42 -4.79
N THR A 171 17.95 1.21 -3.97
CA THR A 171 18.52 -0.10 -3.71
C THR A 171 18.13 -0.57 -2.31
N THR A 172 17.73 -1.83 -2.18
CA THR A 172 17.56 -2.46 -0.87
C THR A 172 18.89 -3.10 -0.47
N PRO A 173 19.46 -2.80 0.71
CA PRO A 173 20.72 -3.36 1.15
C PRO A 173 20.52 -4.83 1.51
N VAL A 174 20.87 -5.72 0.59
CA VAL A 174 21.00 -7.15 0.86
C VAL A 174 22.47 -7.52 0.58
N GLY A 175 23.30 -7.57 1.61
CA GLY A 175 24.64 -8.13 1.54
C GLY A 175 25.72 -7.30 0.81
N THR A 176 25.44 -6.09 0.39
CA THR A 176 26.41 -5.18 -0.23
C THR A 176 26.68 -3.98 0.66
N ASP A 177 27.92 -3.48 0.62
CA ASP A 177 28.33 -2.26 1.31
C ASP A 177 27.33 -1.12 1.01
N PRO A 178 26.71 -0.50 2.03
CA PRO A 178 25.74 0.58 1.84
C PRO A 178 26.28 1.82 1.11
N SER A 179 27.60 1.90 0.91
CA SER A 179 28.27 3.03 0.29
C SER A 179 28.34 2.99 -1.24
N THR A 180 28.07 1.85 -1.88
CA THR A 180 28.15 1.71 -3.34
C THR A 180 26.76 1.62 -3.97
N HIS A 181 26.21 2.77 -4.34
CA HIS A 181 25.02 2.80 -5.21
C HIS A 181 25.45 2.58 -6.66
N PRO A 182 24.79 1.68 -7.41
CA PRO A 182 25.07 1.49 -8.82
C PRO A 182 24.71 2.78 -9.59
N VAL A 183 25.59 3.20 -10.48
CA VAL A 183 25.29 4.31 -11.40
C VAL A 183 24.45 3.75 -12.54
N ILE A 184 23.20 4.16 -12.61
CA ILE A 184 22.28 3.83 -13.70
C ILE A 184 22.01 5.09 -14.50
N THR A 185 21.99 4.98 -15.81
CA THR A 185 21.84 6.12 -16.71
C THR A 185 20.64 5.97 -17.64
N VAL A 186 20.01 7.08 -17.99
CA VAL A 186 18.99 7.18 -19.05
C VAL A 186 19.46 8.27 -20.01
N GLN A 187 19.57 7.95 -21.30
CA GLN A 187 20.01 8.89 -22.33
C GLN A 187 21.34 9.59 -21.96
N GLY A 188 22.26 8.87 -21.33
CA GLY A 188 23.55 9.40 -20.87
C GLY A 188 23.50 10.20 -19.54
N HIS A 189 22.31 10.45 -18.98
CA HIS A 189 22.17 11.16 -17.72
C HIS A 189 22.09 10.16 -16.54
N PRO A 190 22.95 10.31 -15.50
CA PRO A 190 22.86 9.47 -14.31
C PRO A 190 21.61 9.80 -13.50
N LEU A 191 20.94 8.77 -13.00
CA LEU A 191 19.77 8.90 -12.15
C LEU A 191 20.18 9.07 -10.68
N GLU A 192 19.37 9.84 -9.94
CA GLU A 192 19.58 10.06 -8.52
C GLU A 192 19.25 8.80 -7.70
N ALA A 193 20.17 8.41 -6.81
CA ALA A 193 19.96 7.32 -5.86
C ALA A 193 19.32 7.85 -4.58
N VAL A 194 18.15 7.31 -4.21
CA VAL A 194 17.38 7.76 -3.05
C VAL A 194 17.16 6.63 -2.02
N LYS A 195 17.05 7.00 -0.75
CA LYS A 195 16.72 6.05 0.32
C LYS A 195 15.22 5.82 0.50
N GLN A 196 14.40 6.71 -0.06
CA GLN A 196 12.95 6.62 -0.03
C GLN A 196 12.35 7.31 -1.24
N PHE A 197 11.24 6.79 -1.73
CA PHE A 197 10.46 7.44 -2.78
C PHE A 197 8.97 7.17 -2.58
N THR A 198 8.13 7.97 -3.22
CA THR A 198 6.67 7.79 -3.15
C THR A 198 6.18 7.17 -4.45
N TYR A 199 5.59 5.96 -4.35
CA TYR A 199 4.95 5.27 -5.46
C TYR A 199 3.47 5.08 -5.18
N LEU A 200 2.62 5.53 -6.10
CA LEU A 200 1.15 5.51 -5.98
C LEU A 200 0.66 6.05 -4.62
N GLY A 201 1.31 7.11 -4.17
CA GLY A 201 0.99 7.76 -2.90
C GLY A 201 1.51 7.04 -1.65
N THR A 202 2.16 5.90 -1.71
CA THR A 202 2.77 5.17 -0.60
C THR A 202 4.28 5.41 -0.57
N VAL A 203 4.83 5.72 0.60
CA VAL A 203 6.28 5.89 0.77
C VAL A 203 6.93 4.52 0.96
N ILE A 204 7.86 4.20 0.06
CA ILE A 204 8.69 2.99 0.11
C ILE A 204 10.11 3.41 0.51
N THR A 205 10.74 2.65 1.40
CA THR A 205 12.08 2.92 1.93
C THR A 205 13.03 1.77 1.62
N SER A 206 14.30 2.08 1.44
CA SER A 206 15.35 1.09 1.13
C SER A 206 15.52 0.04 2.24
N ASP A 207 15.31 0.42 3.51
CA ASP A 207 15.36 -0.46 4.69
C ASP A 207 14.06 -1.22 4.96
N LEU A 208 13.03 -1.04 4.11
CA LEU A 208 11.71 -1.65 4.24
C LEU A 208 11.02 -1.34 5.59
N ASP A 209 11.38 -0.25 6.28
CA ASP A 209 10.73 0.16 7.52
C ASP A 209 9.40 0.88 7.26
N LEU A 210 8.32 0.29 7.74
CA LEU A 210 6.97 0.83 7.63
C LEU A 210 6.75 2.10 8.47
N SER A 211 7.66 2.45 9.39
CA SER A 211 7.50 3.59 10.32
C SER A 211 7.34 4.92 9.59
N ILE A 212 8.09 5.13 8.51
CA ILE A 212 8.06 6.38 7.71
C ILE A 212 6.71 6.52 7.00
N GLU A 213 6.23 5.45 6.38
CA GLU A 213 4.91 5.47 5.74
C GLU A 213 3.79 5.76 6.74
N ILE A 214 3.79 5.11 7.92
CA ILE A 214 2.79 5.34 8.96
C ILE A 214 2.82 6.79 9.45
N GLN A 215 4.00 7.37 9.65
CA GLN A 215 4.14 8.78 10.03
C GLN A 215 3.59 9.71 8.93
N ASN A 216 3.89 9.41 7.66
CA ASN A 216 3.37 10.15 6.53
C ASN A 216 1.83 10.10 6.48
N ARG A 217 1.22 8.91 6.68
CA ARG A 217 -0.24 8.75 6.74
C ARG A 217 -0.87 9.53 7.88
N ILE A 218 -0.27 9.49 9.05
CA ILE A 218 -0.75 10.26 10.21
C ILE A 218 -0.65 11.77 9.93
N ARG A 219 0.42 12.23 9.29
CA ARG A 219 0.58 13.64 8.90
C ARG A 219 -0.51 14.06 7.91
N GLN A 220 -0.76 13.27 6.85
CA GLN A 220 -1.81 13.56 5.88
C GLN A 220 -3.22 13.53 6.50
N ALA A 221 -3.51 12.52 7.33
CA ALA A 221 -4.77 12.42 8.06
C ALA A 221 -4.95 13.58 9.06
N SER A 222 -3.86 14.04 9.71
CA SER A 222 -3.88 15.21 10.59
C SER A 222 -4.19 16.51 9.83
N ALA A 223 -3.61 16.68 8.63
CA ALA A 223 -3.91 17.81 7.77
C ALA A 223 -5.38 17.80 7.31
N ALA A 224 -5.90 16.61 6.94
CA ALA A 224 -7.32 16.45 6.59
C ALA A 224 -8.25 16.76 7.79
N PHE A 225 -7.90 16.26 8.98
CA PHE A 225 -8.63 16.54 10.21
C PHE A 225 -8.62 18.06 10.53
N GLY A 226 -7.46 18.70 10.38
CA GLY A 226 -7.30 20.15 10.61
C GLY A 226 -8.23 20.98 9.73
N ARG A 227 -8.30 20.68 8.43
CA ARG A 227 -9.19 21.37 7.47
C ARG A 227 -10.66 21.24 7.83
N LEU A 228 -11.06 20.13 8.46
CA LEU A 228 -12.46 19.88 8.87
C LEU A 228 -12.79 20.36 10.27
N THR A 229 -11.80 20.76 11.07
CA THR A 229 -11.98 21.06 12.51
C THR A 229 -13.04 22.11 12.73
N GLN A 230 -12.95 23.28 12.09
CA GLN A 230 -13.90 24.38 12.33
C GLN A 230 -15.30 24.09 11.78
N ARG A 231 -15.37 23.58 10.55
CA ARG A 231 -16.65 23.39 9.85
C ARG A 231 -17.44 22.16 10.32
N VAL A 232 -16.73 21.11 10.78
CA VAL A 232 -17.35 19.82 11.13
C VAL A 232 -17.15 19.48 12.60
N PHE A 233 -15.91 19.33 13.07
CA PHE A 233 -15.67 18.73 14.38
C PHE A 233 -15.99 19.67 15.53
N ASN A 234 -15.79 20.98 15.38
CA ASN A 234 -16.18 21.99 16.37
C ASN A 234 -17.62 22.53 16.17
N ASN A 235 -18.32 22.11 15.11
CA ASN A 235 -19.68 22.59 14.86
C ASN A 235 -20.66 21.93 15.83
N HIS A 236 -21.34 22.73 16.64
CA HIS A 236 -22.29 22.26 17.64
C HIS A 236 -23.64 21.82 17.05
N SER A 237 -23.97 22.26 15.83
CA SER A 237 -25.21 21.85 15.13
C SER A 237 -25.14 20.44 14.54
N LEU A 238 -23.93 19.84 14.45
CA LEU A 238 -23.76 18.49 13.92
C LEU A 238 -23.76 17.47 15.05
N SER A 239 -24.49 16.37 14.85
CA SER A 239 -24.50 15.23 15.78
C SER A 239 -23.13 14.56 15.86
N THR A 240 -22.82 13.91 16.97
CA THR A 240 -21.58 13.14 17.14
C THR A 240 -21.49 12.02 16.10
N SER A 241 -22.61 11.36 15.77
CA SER A 241 -22.65 10.31 14.75
C SER A 241 -22.25 10.84 13.37
N THR A 242 -22.74 12.01 12.97
CA THR A 242 -22.35 12.68 11.72
C THR A 242 -20.86 13.02 11.70
N LYS A 243 -20.33 13.60 12.78
CA LYS A 243 -18.89 13.90 12.92
C LYS A 243 -18.03 12.67 12.79
N VAL A 244 -18.42 11.55 13.42
CA VAL A 244 -17.71 10.28 13.33
C VAL A 244 -17.82 9.67 11.92
N ALA A 245 -18.95 9.81 11.24
CA ALA A 245 -19.11 9.37 9.85
C ALA A 245 -18.15 10.12 8.91
N VAL A 246 -18.06 11.45 9.03
CA VAL A 246 -17.09 12.26 8.27
C VAL A 246 -15.65 11.87 8.62
N TYR A 247 -15.34 11.66 9.90
CA TYR A 247 -14.03 11.21 10.35
C TYR A 247 -13.65 9.85 9.72
N LYS A 248 -14.56 8.89 9.70
CA LYS A 248 -14.36 7.58 9.04
C LYS A 248 -14.10 7.72 7.54
N ALA A 249 -14.92 8.52 6.85
CA ALA A 249 -14.86 8.68 5.41
C ALA A 249 -13.57 9.36 4.93
N ILE A 250 -13.04 10.33 5.68
CA ILE A 250 -11.91 11.15 5.26
C ILE A 250 -10.64 10.80 6.03
N CYS A 251 -10.64 10.98 7.36
CA CYS A 251 -9.42 10.85 8.14
C CYS A 251 -8.95 9.40 8.29
N VAL A 252 -9.85 8.45 8.58
CA VAL A 252 -9.50 7.02 8.71
C VAL A 252 -9.12 6.43 7.37
N SER A 253 -9.81 6.78 6.28
CA SER A 253 -9.44 6.31 4.94
C SER A 253 -8.07 6.83 4.51
N THR A 254 -7.72 8.08 4.83
CA THR A 254 -6.38 8.64 4.60
C THR A 254 -5.32 7.96 5.48
N MET A 255 -5.59 7.77 6.77
CA MET A 255 -4.68 7.13 7.72
C MET A 255 -4.36 5.68 7.35
N LEU A 256 -5.33 4.95 6.83
CA LEU A 256 -5.20 3.53 6.48
C LEU A 256 -5.08 3.27 4.97
N TYR A 257 -4.73 4.28 4.18
CA TYR A 257 -4.48 4.08 2.75
C TYR A 257 -3.26 3.16 2.54
N GLY A 258 -3.39 2.14 1.69
CA GLY A 258 -2.35 1.16 1.42
C GLY A 258 -2.13 0.14 2.55
N SER A 259 -2.91 0.21 3.66
CA SER A 259 -2.75 -0.69 4.81
C SER A 259 -3.07 -2.15 4.50
N GLU A 260 -3.67 -2.42 3.38
CA GLU A 260 -3.99 -3.76 2.88
C GLU A 260 -2.75 -4.64 2.74
N ALA A 261 -1.61 -4.04 2.35
CA ALA A 261 -0.33 -4.73 2.15
C ALA A 261 0.64 -4.62 3.35
N TRP A 262 0.30 -3.89 4.41
CA TRP A 262 1.22 -3.66 5.52
C TRP A 262 1.45 -4.90 6.37
N THR A 263 2.69 -5.01 6.89
CA THR A 263 3.07 -6.01 7.92
C THR A 263 3.47 -5.31 9.23
N PRO A 264 2.52 -4.66 9.93
CA PRO A 264 2.85 -3.78 11.04
C PRO A 264 3.34 -4.57 12.27
N TYR A 265 4.29 -3.97 12.98
CA TYR A 265 4.67 -4.36 14.32
C TYR A 265 3.77 -3.67 15.36
N GLN A 266 3.80 -4.14 16.60
CA GLN A 266 2.99 -3.57 17.70
C GLN A 266 3.26 -2.07 17.94
N ARG A 267 4.49 -1.60 17.71
CA ARG A 267 4.83 -0.17 17.78
C ARG A 267 4.01 0.66 16.80
N HIS A 268 3.83 0.17 15.57
CA HIS A 268 3.06 0.83 14.52
C HIS A 268 1.57 0.90 14.86
N ILE A 269 1.02 -0.21 15.34
CA ILE A 269 -0.39 -0.29 15.78
C ILE A 269 -0.65 0.70 16.92
N LYS A 270 0.26 0.78 17.91
CA LYS A 270 0.15 1.75 19.01
C LYS A 270 0.16 3.19 18.51
N THR A 271 1.03 3.50 17.56
CA THR A 271 1.12 4.87 17.00
C THR A 271 -0.16 5.27 16.27
N LEU A 272 -0.72 4.36 15.45
CA LEU A 272 -2.01 4.57 14.77
C LEU A 272 -3.15 4.73 15.76
N GLU A 273 -3.21 3.88 16.79
CA GLU A 273 -4.24 3.94 17.83
C GLU A 273 -4.18 5.23 18.64
N GLN A 274 -2.97 5.69 18.98
CA GLN A 274 -2.80 6.98 19.69
C GLN A 274 -3.32 8.16 18.89
N TYR A 275 -3.06 8.19 17.59
CA TYR A 275 -3.60 9.21 16.69
C TYR A 275 -5.13 9.11 16.62
N HIS A 276 -5.65 7.91 16.42
CA HIS A 276 -7.08 7.62 16.35
C HIS A 276 -7.83 8.11 17.61
N ILE A 277 -7.34 7.75 18.78
CA ILE A 277 -7.93 8.17 20.07
C ILE A 277 -7.88 9.69 20.25
N ARG A 278 -6.78 10.36 19.90
CA ARG A 278 -6.69 11.84 19.97
C ARG A 278 -7.75 12.53 19.11
N CYS A 279 -7.98 12.01 17.89
CA CYS A 279 -9.04 12.55 17.03
C CYS A 279 -10.43 12.35 17.66
N LEU A 280 -10.71 11.15 18.19
CA LEU A 280 -11.99 10.84 18.83
C LEU A 280 -12.22 11.70 20.09
N GLN A 281 -11.20 11.93 20.90
CA GLN A 281 -11.28 12.81 22.05
C GLN A 281 -11.71 14.23 21.63
N ARG A 282 -11.10 14.76 20.56
CA ARG A 282 -11.49 16.10 20.03
C ARG A 282 -12.91 16.12 19.51
N ILE A 283 -13.35 15.09 18.79
CA ILE A 283 -14.74 14.99 18.28
C ILE A 283 -15.76 14.93 19.42
N LEU A 284 -15.42 14.24 20.52
CA LEU A 284 -16.28 14.08 21.70
C LEU A 284 -16.14 15.22 22.72
N GLY A 285 -15.31 16.23 22.47
CA GLY A 285 -15.03 17.30 23.42
C GLY A 285 -14.31 16.87 24.70
N LEU A 286 -13.63 15.71 24.65
CA LEU A 286 -12.94 15.15 25.81
C LEU A 286 -11.52 15.73 25.94
N ARG A 287 -11.11 15.97 27.20
CA ARG A 287 -9.77 16.47 27.53
C ARG A 287 -8.96 15.39 28.27
N TRP A 288 -7.63 15.51 28.28
CA TRP A 288 -6.74 14.54 28.92
C TRP A 288 -7.01 14.36 30.43
N TRP A 289 -7.45 15.42 31.11
CA TRP A 289 -7.77 15.36 32.54
C TRP A 289 -9.05 14.63 32.89
N HIS A 290 -9.93 14.34 31.92
CA HIS A 290 -11.09 13.47 32.11
C HIS A 290 -10.71 12.02 32.37
N ARG A 291 -9.46 11.61 32.06
CA ARG A 291 -8.90 10.27 32.31
C ARG A 291 -9.79 9.11 31.83
N ILE A 292 -10.53 9.31 30.74
CA ILE A 292 -11.45 8.32 30.18
C ILE A 292 -10.64 7.25 29.45
N PRO A 293 -10.87 5.94 29.73
CA PRO A 293 -10.20 4.84 29.05
C PRO A 293 -10.46 4.84 27.53
N HIS A 294 -9.47 4.42 26.73
CA HIS A 294 -9.59 4.36 25.27
C HIS A 294 -10.77 3.50 24.79
N VAL A 295 -11.08 2.39 25.49
CA VAL A 295 -12.22 1.54 25.21
C VAL A 295 -13.54 2.33 25.31
N GLU A 296 -13.69 3.13 26.37
CA GLU A 296 -14.89 3.93 26.58
C GLU A 296 -15.01 5.07 25.53
N ILE A 297 -13.89 5.66 25.11
CA ILE A 297 -13.87 6.67 24.05
C ILE A 297 -14.38 6.08 22.75
N ARG A 298 -13.90 4.89 22.35
CA ARG A 298 -14.35 4.20 21.14
C ARG A 298 -15.81 3.79 21.23
N LYS A 299 -16.27 3.31 22.39
CA LYS A 299 -17.66 2.96 22.63
C LYS A 299 -18.59 4.17 22.46
N ARG A 300 -18.27 5.32 23.04
CA ARG A 300 -19.03 6.58 22.87
C ARG A 300 -19.05 7.06 21.44
N ALA A 301 -17.96 6.89 20.71
CA ALA A 301 -17.85 7.24 19.29
C ALA A 301 -18.47 6.18 18.36
N ASN A 302 -18.87 5.02 18.87
CA ASN A 302 -19.33 3.88 18.09
C ASN A 302 -18.37 3.54 16.92
N ILE A 303 -17.08 3.39 17.24
CA ILE A 303 -16.04 3.09 16.25
C ILE A 303 -15.05 2.07 16.81
N GLN A 304 -14.59 1.18 15.94
CA GLN A 304 -13.58 0.17 16.25
C GLN A 304 -12.20 0.77 16.45
N SER A 305 -11.25 0.00 17.03
CA SER A 305 -9.84 0.40 17.11
C SER A 305 -9.20 0.53 15.74
N ALA A 306 -8.13 1.31 15.62
CA ALA A 306 -7.36 1.44 14.38
C ALA A 306 -6.83 0.07 13.91
N GLU A 307 -6.45 -0.82 14.83
CA GLU A 307 -6.04 -2.20 14.52
C GLU A 307 -7.16 -2.97 13.83
N VAL A 308 -8.36 -3.01 14.40
CA VAL A 308 -9.50 -3.76 13.84
C VAL A 308 -9.88 -3.20 12.47
N LEU A 309 -9.90 -1.88 12.29
CA LEU A 309 -10.19 -1.24 11.01
C LEU A 309 -9.14 -1.59 9.93
N MET A 310 -7.87 -1.67 10.31
CA MET A 310 -6.79 -2.09 9.42
C MET A 310 -6.92 -3.58 9.05
N LEU A 311 -7.11 -4.45 10.05
CA LEU A 311 -7.27 -5.89 9.81
C LEU A 311 -8.48 -6.20 8.93
N GLN A 312 -9.58 -5.45 9.07
CA GLN A 312 -10.75 -5.57 8.21
C GLN A 312 -10.39 -5.31 6.73
N ARG A 313 -9.56 -4.28 6.45
CA ARG A 313 -9.11 -3.98 5.10
C ARG A 313 -8.22 -5.11 4.56
N GLN A 314 -7.28 -5.60 5.37
CA GLN A 314 -6.37 -6.69 5.00
C GLN A 314 -7.11 -7.99 4.68
N LEU A 315 -8.02 -8.42 5.53
CA LEU A 315 -8.81 -9.64 5.29
C LEU A 315 -9.71 -9.50 4.05
N ARG A 316 -10.33 -8.32 3.85
CA ARG A 316 -11.09 -8.05 2.63
C ARG A 316 -10.21 -8.16 1.38
N TRP A 317 -9.01 -7.58 1.42
CA TRP A 317 -8.05 -7.62 0.33
C TRP A 317 -7.59 -9.05 0.03
N VAL A 318 -7.21 -9.82 1.04
CA VAL A 318 -6.82 -11.23 0.90
C VAL A 318 -7.92 -12.05 0.25
N GLY A 319 -9.16 -11.94 0.71
CA GLY A 319 -10.30 -12.63 0.08
C GLY A 319 -10.53 -12.17 -1.37
N HIS A 320 -10.30 -10.89 -1.68
CA HIS A 320 -10.37 -10.40 -3.07
C HIS A 320 -9.28 -11.02 -3.94
N VAL A 321 -8.04 -11.05 -3.47
CA VAL A 321 -6.90 -11.64 -4.21
C VAL A 321 -7.10 -13.13 -4.47
N ILE A 322 -7.61 -13.89 -3.48
CA ILE A 322 -7.90 -15.33 -3.63
C ILE A 322 -8.95 -15.58 -4.72
N ARG A 323 -9.92 -14.68 -4.88
CA ARG A 323 -10.96 -14.80 -5.94
C ARG A 323 -10.53 -14.21 -7.29
N MET A 324 -9.35 -13.64 -7.41
CA MET A 324 -8.86 -13.16 -8.70
C MET A 324 -8.58 -14.32 -9.68
N PRO A 325 -8.69 -14.10 -10.98
CA PRO A 325 -8.22 -15.05 -11.98
C PRO A 325 -6.75 -15.44 -11.76
N SER A 326 -6.41 -16.67 -12.07
CA SER A 326 -5.08 -17.25 -11.83
C SER A 326 -3.94 -16.61 -12.64
N ASP A 327 -4.27 -15.89 -13.71
CA ASP A 327 -3.34 -15.12 -14.54
C ASP A 327 -2.95 -13.76 -13.95
N ARG A 328 -3.67 -13.29 -12.92
CA ARG A 328 -3.40 -12.00 -12.28
C ARG A 328 -2.18 -12.06 -11.37
N LEU A 329 -1.26 -11.11 -11.56
CA LEU A 329 -0.01 -11.02 -10.79
C LEU A 329 -0.22 -11.02 -9.26
N PRO A 330 -1.16 -10.26 -8.65
CA PRO A 330 -1.37 -10.32 -7.20
C PRO A 330 -1.76 -11.71 -6.69
N HIS A 331 -2.55 -12.49 -7.46
CA HIS A 331 -2.90 -13.85 -7.11
C HIS A 331 -1.66 -14.75 -7.11
N ARG A 332 -0.86 -14.74 -8.19
CA ARG A 332 0.38 -15.53 -8.28
C ARG A 332 1.37 -15.17 -7.17
N LEU A 333 1.56 -13.88 -6.88
CA LEU A 333 2.44 -13.40 -5.80
C LEU A 333 1.97 -13.83 -4.41
N LEU A 334 0.67 -13.86 -4.15
CA LEU A 334 0.16 -14.33 -2.86
C LEU A 334 0.55 -15.78 -2.60
N TYR A 335 0.55 -16.63 -3.65
CA TYR A 335 0.88 -18.05 -3.60
C TYR A 335 2.33 -18.37 -3.97
N GLY A 336 3.17 -17.36 -4.12
CA GLY A 336 4.55 -17.49 -4.56
C GLY A 336 5.59 -17.07 -3.53
N GLU A 337 6.84 -17.34 -3.88
CA GLU A 337 8.04 -16.86 -3.19
C GLU A 337 9.11 -16.45 -4.21
N LEU A 338 9.95 -15.47 -3.87
CA LEU A 338 11.07 -15.07 -4.70
C LEU A 338 12.04 -16.25 -4.89
N VAL A 339 12.59 -16.38 -6.11
CA VAL A 339 13.60 -17.43 -6.43
C VAL A 339 14.92 -17.15 -5.74
N HIS A 340 15.31 -15.88 -5.71
CA HIS A 340 16.57 -15.42 -5.12
C HIS A 340 16.32 -14.73 -3.79
N GLY A 341 17.25 -14.91 -2.87
CA GLY A 341 17.25 -14.34 -1.55
C GLY A 341 16.98 -15.37 -0.47
N GLU A 342 17.82 -15.35 0.56
CA GLU A 342 17.67 -16.18 1.74
C GLU A 342 17.17 -15.38 2.92
N ARG A 343 16.39 -16.04 3.76
CA ARG A 343 15.91 -15.43 5.00
C ARG A 343 17.03 -15.47 6.02
N GLY A 344 17.54 -14.31 6.43
CA GLY A 344 18.59 -14.21 7.43
C GLY A 344 18.29 -14.96 8.73
N VAL A 345 19.33 -15.45 9.39
CA VAL A 345 19.25 -16.09 10.73
C VAL A 345 18.94 -15.00 11.77
N GLY A 346 18.21 -15.35 12.82
CA GLY A 346 17.83 -14.43 13.89
C GLY A 346 16.38 -13.93 13.79
N ARG A 347 16.17 -12.61 13.79
CA ARG A 347 14.84 -11.98 13.73
C ARG A 347 14.53 -11.40 12.32
N PRO A 348 14.18 -12.23 11.34
CA PRO A 348 13.90 -11.78 9.99
C PRO A 348 12.64 -10.89 9.92
N PHE A 349 12.55 -10.06 8.88
CA PHE A 349 11.35 -9.26 8.64
C PHE A 349 10.10 -10.14 8.54
N LYS A 350 8.97 -9.60 9.02
CA LYS A 350 7.69 -10.29 9.03
C LYS A 350 7.13 -10.41 7.61
N ARG A 351 6.87 -11.62 7.12
CA ARG A 351 6.21 -11.85 5.84
C ARG A 351 4.73 -11.51 5.91
N PHE A 352 4.15 -11.11 4.78
CA PHE A 352 2.71 -10.84 4.68
C PHE A 352 1.87 -12.10 4.97
N SER A 353 2.24 -13.25 4.42
CA SER A 353 1.56 -14.53 4.67
C SER A 353 1.58 -14.91 6.16
N ASP A 354 2.71 -14.75 6.86
CA ASP A 354 2.82 -15.01 8.30
C ASP A 354 1.92 -14.05 9.10
N HIS A 355 1.85 -12.79 8.68
CA HIS A 355 0.97 -11.80 9.30
C HIS A 355 -0.50 -12.17 9.15
N ILE A 356 -0.93 -12.54 7.95
CA ILE A 356 -2.31 -12.97 7.68
C ILE A 356 -2.64 -14.25 8.45
N LYS A 357 -1.74 -15.26 8.46
CA LYS A 357 -1.91 -16.48 9.24
C LYS A 357 -2.14 -16.21 10.74
N ALA A 358 -1.33 -15.31 11.31
CA ALA A 358 -1.48 -14.89 12.70
C ALA A 358 -2.81 -14.13 12.94
N THR A 359 -3.22 -13.29 11.99
CA THR A 359 -4.48 -12.54 12.05
C THR A 359 -5.69 -13.47 12.01
N LEU A 360 -5.71 -14.47 11.12
CA LEU A 360 -6.77 -15.47 11.04
C LEU A 360 -6.93 -16.20 12.37
N ARG A 361 -5.83 -16.69 12.95
CA ARG A 361 -5.85 -17.35 14.26
C ARG A 361 -6.40 -16.45 15.36
N ARG A 362 -6.04 -15.17 15.38
CA ARG A 362 -6.57 -14.19 16.35
C ARG A 362 -8.05 -13.91 16.16
N CYS A 363 -8.55 -14.06 14.93
CA CYS A 363 -9.99 -13.94 14.61
C CYS A 363 -10.74 -15.25 14.78
N ASP A 364 -10.09 -16.31 15.26
CA ASP A 364 -10.66 -17.66 15.39
C ASP A 364 -11.18 -18.20 14.04
N ILE A 365 -10.42 -17.90 12.97
CA ILE A 365 -10.63 -18.45 11.63
C ILE A 365 -9.51 -19.45 11.34
N SER A 366 -9.86 -20.69 10.99
CA SER A 366 -8.85 -21.69 10.65
C SER A 366 -8.07 -21.27 9.39
N PRO A 367 -6.74 -21.19 9.46
CA PRO A 367 -5.94 -20.93 8.24
C PRO A 367 -6.12 -22.01 7.15
N ALA A 368 -6.50 -23.23 7.52
CA ALA A 368 -6.73 -24.32 6.57
C ALA A 368 -8.02 -24.15 5.77
N SER A 369 -9.01 -23.42 6.28
CA SER A 369 -10.27 -23.16 5.60
C SER A 369 -10.30 -21.84 4.84
N LEU A 370 -9.16 -21.12 4.77
CA LEU A 370 -9.09 -19.79 4.16
C LEU A 370 -9.60 -19.79 2.71
N GLU A 371 -9.05 -20.65 1.86
CA GLU A 371 -9.37 -20.68 0.43
C GLU A 371 -10.84 -21.06 0.20
N PHE A 372 -11.33 -22.05 0.98
CA PHE A 372 -12.73 -22.46 0.92
C PHE A 372 -13.68 -21.34 1.32
N LEU A 373 -13.45 -20.68 2.46
CA LEU A 373 -14.27 -19.56 2.90
C LEU A 373 -14.16 -18.34 1.98
N ALA A 374 -12.95 -18.06 1.48
CA ALA A 374 -12.70 -16.91 0.63
C ALA A 374 -13.26 -17.06 -0.79
N SER A 375 -13.54 -18.28 -1.28
CA SER A 375 -14.16 -18.52 -2.58
C SER A 375 -15.59 -17.95 -2.64
N ASP A 376 -16.34 -18.04 -1.55
CA ASP A 376 -17.63 -17.38 -1.39
C ASP A 376 -17.44 -16.00 -0.72
N ARG A 377 -17.87 -14.94 -1.42
CA ARG A 377 -17.71 -13.57 -0.95
C ARG A 377 -18.52 -13.28 0.32
N ASP A 378 -19.74 -13.81 0.41
CA ASP A 378 -20.63 -13.51 1.52
C ASP A 378 -20.26 -14.32 2.76
N ALA A 379 -19.93 -15.59 2.61
CA ALA A 379 -19.38 -16.44 3.68
C ALA A 379 -18.08 -15.82 4.24
N TRP A 380 -17.18 -15.35 3.37
CA TRP A 380 -15.94 -14.68 3.78
C TRP A 380 -16.20 -13.39 4.57
N ASN A 381 -17.08 -12.53 4.05
CA ASN A 381 -17.43 -11.28 4.73
C ASN A 381 -18.04 -11.53 6.12
N LEU A 382 -18.89 -12.52 6.24
CA LEU A 382 -19.51 -12.92 7.52
C LEU A 382 -18.45 -13.44 8.50
N ALA A 383 -17.60 -14.37 8.07
CA ALA A 383 -16.52 -14.93 8.90
C ALA A 383 -15.55 -13.84 9.39
N CYS A 384 -15.17 -12.90 8.52
CA CYS A 384 -14.34 -11.77 8.88
C CYS A 384 -15.02 -10.84 9.88
N LYS A 385 -16.30 -10.52 9.68
CA LYS A 385 -17.07 -9.65 10.58
C LYS A 385 -17.16 -10.23 11.98
N GLU A 386 -17.52 -11.51 12.09
CA GLU A 386 -17.62 -12.22 13.37
C GLU A 386 -16.25 -12.38 14.05
N GLY A 387 -15.22 -12.80 13.29
CA GLY A 387 -13.87 -12.97 13.81
C GLY A 387 -13.28 -11.67 14.36
N LEU A 388 -13.47 -10.56 13.65
CA LEU A 388 -13.02 -9.24 14.10
C LEU A 388 -13.82 -8.74 15.31
N ALA A 389 -15.10 -9.06 15.42
CA ALA A 389 -15.92 -8.75 16.59
C ALA A 389 -15.42 -9.53 17.82
N ARG A 390 -15.14 -10.84 17.67
CA ARG A 390 -14.53 -11.66 18.74
C ARG A 390 -13.18 -11.12 19.18
N LEU A 391 -12.30 -10.75 18.23
CA LEU A 391 -11.01 -10.15 18.52
C LEU A 391 -11.13 -8.83 19.30
N ALA A 392 -12.07 -7.95 18.90
CA ALA A 392 -12.32 -6.70 19.59
C ALA A 392 -12.78 -6.95 21.05
N ALA A 393 -13.75 -7.82 21.26
CA ALA A 393 -14.26 -8.19 22.58
C ALA A 393 -13.15 -8.81 23.48
N GLN A 394 -12.33 -9.69 22.92
CA GLN A 394 -11.19 -10.28 23.65
C GLN A 394 -10.16 -9.22 24.06
N THR A 395 -9.84 -8.30 23.17
CA THR A 395 -8.88 -7.22 23.45
C THR A 395 -9.40 -6.30 24.56
N GLU A 396 -10.69 -6.00 24.55
CA GLU A 396 -11.34 -5.20 25.58
C GLU A 396 -11.35 -5.92 26.94
N ARG A 397 -11.68 -7.20 26.97
CA ARG A 397 -11.64 -8.02 28.19
C ARG A 397 -10.25 -8.05 28.80
N VAL A 398 -9.20 -8.32 28.01
CA VAL A 398 -7.81 -8.31 28.48
C VAL A 398 -7.39 -6.92 29.02
N ALA A 399 -7.86 -5.85 28.39
CA ALA A 399 -7.59 -4.50 28.87
C ALA A 399 -8.28 -4.21 30.22
N GLN A 400 -9.52 -4.67 30.41
CA GLN A 400 -10.26 -4.55 31.65
C GLN A 400 -9.61 -5.36 32.78
N GLU A 401 -9.20 -6.61 32.52
CA GLU A 401 -8.48 -7.46 33.49
C GLU A 401 -7.16 -6.84 33.93
N ARG A 402 -6.38 -6.28 32.97
CA ARG A 402 -5.13 -5.55 33.31
C ARG A 402 -5.39 -4.34 34.18
N LYS A 403 -6.47 -3.59 33.93
CA LYS A 403 -6.87 -2.46 34.75
C LYS A 403 -7.25 -2.93 36.15
N ALA A 404 -8.10 -3.96 36.28
CA ALA A 404 -8.52 -4.54 37.56
C ALA A 404 -7.32 -5.00 38.39
N ARG A 405 -6.36 -5.72 37.80
CA ARG A 405 -5.12 -6.12 38.46
C ARG A 405 -4.28 -4.92 38.96
N ARG A 406 -4.17 -3.85 38.16
CA ARG A 406 -3.47 -2.63 38.59
C ARG A 406 -4.18 -1.93 39.75
N THR A 407 -5.50 -1.87 39.73
CA THR A 407 -6.28 -1.28 40.81
C THR A 407 -6.16 -2.11 42.07
N ALA A 408 -6.26 -3.44 41.99
CA ALA A 408 -6.06 -4.36 43.13
C ALA A 408 -4.63 -4.23 43.70
N ALA A 409 -3.59 -4.16 42.86
CA ALA A 409 -2.24 -3.96 43.31
C ALA A 409 -1.98 -2.56 43.93
N ALA A 410 -2.76 -1.55 43.54
CA ALA A 410 -2.69 -0.21 44.12
C ALA A 410 -3.44 -0.09 45.46
N SER A 411 -4.43 -0.93 45.67
CA SER A 411 -5.23 -0.99 46.94
C SER A 411 -4.59 -1.89 47.97
N SER A 412 -3.71 -2.81 47.61
CA SER A 412 -2.88 -3.54 48.60
C SER A 412 -1.85 -2.56 49.17
N ALA A 413 -1.89 -2.37 50.49
CA ALA A 413 -0.90 -1.54 51.19
C ALA A 413 0.51 -2.07 50.83
N PRO A 414 1.45 -1.19 50.43
CA PRO A 414 2.77 -1.64 50.05
C PRO A 414 3.46 -2.29 51.27
N SER A 415 3.56 -3.61 51.25
CA SER A 415 4.39 -4.34 52.24
C SER A 415 5.84 -4.32 51.72
N GLY A 416 6.63 -3.39 52.17
CA GLY A 416 8.03 -3.27 51.75
C GLY A 416 8.81 -2.31 52.64
N PRO A 417 10.11 -2.13 52.36
CA PRO A 417 11.00 -1.30 53.18
C PRO A 417 10.58 0.17 53.12
N SER A 418 10.55 0.84 54.29
CA SER A 418 10.20 2.25 54.41
C SER A 418 11.44 3.15 54.27
N CYS A 419 11.25 4.33 53.68
CA CYS A 419 12.29 5.32 53.59
C CYS A 419 12.59 5.94 54.98
N PRO A 420 13.84 5.91 55.47
CA PRO A 420 14.16 6.46 56.77
C PRO A 420 14.06 8.00 56.83
N HIS A 421 14.05 8.70 55.68
CA HIS A 421 13.97 10.16 55.64
C HIS A 421 12.54 10.72 55.56
N CYS A 422 11.60 9.99 54.95
CA CYS A 422 10.22 10.52 54.74
C CYS A 422 9.12 9.49 55.03
N GLY A 423 9.43 8.30 55.56
CA GLY A 423 8.46 7.29 55.92
C GLY A 423 7.75 6.59 54.73
N ARG A 424 8.07 6.94 53.51
CA ARG A 424 7.44 6.35 52.32
C ARG A 424 7.81 4.88 52.21
N VAL A 425 6.80 4.00 52.20
CA VAL A 425 6.96 2.57 51.95
C VAL A 425 7.19 2.32 50.46
N CYS A 426 8.26 1.61 50.11
CA CYS A 426 8.63 1.24 48.74
C CYS A 426 8.30 -0.24 48.49
N ALA A 427 7.86 -0.59 47.25
CA ALA A 427 7.49 -1.95 46.91
C ALA A 427 8.66 -2.98 46.86
N SER A 428 9.89 -2.51 46.89
CA SER A 428 11.13 -3.33 46.90
C SER A 428 12.32 -2.54 47.38
N ASP A 429 13.42 -3.23 47.76
CA ASP A 429 14.70 -2.59 48.10
C ASP A 429 15.30 -1.80 46.96
N PHE A 430 15.10 -2.22 45.70
CA PHE A 430 15.52 -1.45 44.54
C PHE A 430 14.73 -0.14 44.43
N GLY A 431 13.41 -0.19 44.69
CA GLY A 431 12.55 0.99 44.75
C GLY A 431 12.97 1.94 45.86
N LEU A 432 13.36 1.44 47.05
CA LEU A 432 13.89 2.22 48.16
C LEU A 432 15.20 2.90 47.79
N ARG A 433 16.15 2.16 47.23
CA ARG A 433 17.46 2.70 46.76
C ARG A 433 17.27 3.80 45.71
N SER A 434 16.33 3.62 44.76
CA SER A 434 16.01 4.62 43.76
C SER A 434 15.36 5.87 44.42
N HIS A 435 14.50 5.67 45.42
CA HIS A 435 13.84 6.77 46.14
C HIS A 435 14.84 7.55 47.01
N LEU A 436 15.78 6.88 47.68
CA LEU A 436 16.79 7.52 48.53
C LEU A 436 17.71 8.50 47.75
N ARG A 437 17.86 8.31 46.43
CA ARG A 437 18.57 9.29 45.56
C ARG A 437 17.90 10.65 45.50
N LYS A 438 16.60 10.78 45.84
CA LYS A 438 15.88 12.05 45.90
C LYS A 438 16.10 12.83 47.19
N HIS A 439 16.71 12.22 48.17
CA HIS A 439 17.04 12.81 49.47
C HIS A 439 18.55 13.14 49.59
N ARG A 440 19.30 12.88 48.54
CA ARG A 440 20.65 13.40 48.35
C ARG A 440 20.56 14.66 47.49
#